data_ec039775375e4cde4ef9f3cbba31904e
#
_entry.id   ec039775375e4cde4ef9f3cbba31904e
#
_cell.length_a   1.000
_cell.length_b   1.000
_cell.length_c   1.000
_cell.angle_alpha   90.00
_cell.angle_beta   90.00
_cell.angle_gamma   90.00
#
_symmetry.space_group_name_H-M   'P 1'
#
loop_
_entity.id
_entity.type
_entity.pdbx_description
1 polymer ?
#
loop_
_entity_poly.entity_id
_entity_poly.type
_entity_poly.pdbx_seq_one_letter_code
_entity_poly.pdbx_strand_id
1 'polypeptide(L)'
;MSLNTEQKKQTSIELYENYRISELAFEKIQADLGLDARELEKTLNVGLGVDPTTVWRLRDYMEDKIKEQGKTPYPYSILIENIYFPYKKDWANKK
;
A
#
# COMPACT_ATOMS: atom_id res chain seq x y z
N MET A 1 15.59 -0.81 -4.82
CA MET A 1 15.74 -1.31 -3.45
C MET A 1 14.91 -2.56 -3.24
N SER A 2 15.44 -3.53 -2.57
CA SER A 2 14.66 -4.72 -2.25
C SER A 2 14.57 -4.89 -0.73
N LEU A 3 13.40 -5.32 -0.30
CA LEU A 3 13.18 -5.61 1.11
C LEU A 3 13.63 -7.03 1.38
N ASN A 4 14.25 -7.26 2.54
CA ASN A 4 14.56 -8.62 2.96
C ASN A 4 13.28 -9.27 3.51
N THR A 5 13.38 -10.55 3.87
CA THR A 5 12.20 -11.32 4.29
C THR A 5 11.50 -10.70 5.49
N GLU A 6 12.27 -10.26 6.48
CA GLU A 6 11.69 -9.66 7.68
C GLU A 6 11.05 -8.33 7.38
N GLN A 7 11.68 -7.52 6.52
CA GLN A 7 11.12 -6.24 6.14
C GLN A 7 9.83 -6.41 5.36
N LYS A 8 9.78 -7.40 4.47
CA LYS A 8 8.54 -7.70 3.73
C LYS A 8 7.43 -8.10 4.67
N LYS A 9 7.74 -8.93 5.66
CA LYS A 9 6.77 -9.39 6.62
C LYS A 9 6.23 -8.23 7.44
N GLN A 10 7.11 -7.37 7.93
CA GLN A 10 6.71 -6.21 8.72
C GLN A 10 5.88 -5.24 7.87
N THR A 11 6.29 -5.01 6.64
CA THR A 11 5.55 -4.14 5.74
C THR A 11 4.16 -4.68 5.49
N SER A 12 4.04 -5.99 5.30
CA SER A 12 2.75 -6.61 5.08
C SER A 12 1.83 -6.44 6.28
N ILE A 13 2.37 -6.62 7.48
CA ILE A 13 1.59 -6.42 8.70
C ILE A 13 1.06 -4.99 8.75
N GLU A 14 1.91 -4.02 8.44
CA GLU A 14 1.52 -2.62 8.50
C GLU A 14 0.49 -2.27 7.42
N LEU A 15 0.63 -2.86 6.24
CA LEU A 15 -0.35 -2.66 5.19
C LEU A 15 -1.72 -3.24 5.58
N TYR A 16 -1.73 -4.43 6.16
CA TYR A 16 -2.98 -5.04 6.59
C TYR A 16 -3.63 -4.26 7.74
N GLU A 17 -2.82 -3.72 8.66
CA GLU A 17 -3.38 -2.91 9.74
C GLU A 17 -4.04 -1.65 9.18
N ASN A 18 -3.41 -1.03 8.21
CA ASN A 18 -4.00 0.15 7.60
C ASN A 18 -5.22 -0.20 6.76
N TYR A 19 -5.21 -1.35 6.11
CA TYR A 19 -6.37 -1.82 5.40
C TYR A 19 -7.56 -1.97 6.35
N ARG A 20 -7.33 -2.56 7.52
CA ARG A 20 -8.37 -2.73 8.52
C ARG A 20 -8.87 -1.38 9.04
N ILE A 21 -7.95 -0.47 9.33
CA ILE A 21 -8.32 0.86 9.85
C ILE A 21 -9.16 1.63 8.82
N SER A 22 -8.81 1.50 7.55
CA SER A 22 -9.51 2.25 6.49
C SER A 22 -10.95 1.81 6.31
N GLU A 23 -11.26 0.56 6.68
CA GLU A 23 -12.60 -0.02 6.51
C GLU A 23 -13.09 0.03 5.08
N LEU A 24 -12.16 0.09 4.12
CA LEU A 24 -12.53 0.11 2.71
C LEU A 24 -12.77 -1.32 2.22
N ALA A 25 -13.74 -1.45 1.32
CA ALA A 25 -13.98 -2.75 0.69
C ALA A 25 -12.81 -3.09 -0.23
N PHE A 26 -12.50 -4.38 -0.30
CA PHE A 26 -11.42 -4.87 -1.15
C PHE A 26 -11.65 -4.41 -2.60
N GLU A 27 -12.90 -4.54 -3.06
CA GLU A 27 -13.25 -4.17 -4.42
C GLU A 27 -13.11 -2.68 -4.70
N LYS A 28 -13.34 -1.86 -3.70
CA LYS A 28 -13.16 -0.44 -3.87
C LYS A 28 -11.70 -0.08 -4.09
N ILE A 29 -10.83 -0.71 -3.33
CA ILE A 29 -9.39 -0.48 -3.49
C ILE A 29 -8.95 -0.94 -4.89
N GLN A 30 -9.46 -2.09 -5.33
CA GLN A 30 -9.17 -2.57 -6.67
C GLN A 30 -9.56 -1.55 -7.74
N ALA A 31 -10.75 -1.01 -7.63
CA ALA A 31 -11.25 -0.06 -8.60
C ALA A 31 -10.43 1.23 -8.60
N ASP A 32 -10.13 1.73 -7.41
CA ASP A 32 -9.42 3.00 -7.28
C ASP A 32 -7.98 2.90 -7.79
N LEU A 33 -7.34 1.76 -7.60
CA LEU A 33 -5.95 1.58 -7.98
C LEU A 33 -5.78 0.87 -9.32
N GLY A 34 -6.86 0.33 -9.87
CA GLY A 34 -6.79 -0.37 -11.15
C GLY A 34 -6.09 -1.71 -11.04
N LEU A 35 -6.28 -2.41 -9.92
CA LEU A 35 -5.65 -3.71 -9.69
C LEU A 35 -6.69 -4.81 -9.70
N ASP A 36 -6.30 -6.01 -10.15
CA ASP A 36 -7.21 -7.14 -9.99
C ASP A 36 -7.04 -7.72 -8.57
N ALA A 37 -7.90 -8.69 -8.23
CA ALA A 37 -7.92 -9.22 -6.87
C ALA A 37 -6.59 -9.87 -6.49
N ARG A 38 -5.99 -10.59 -7.44
CA ARG A 38 -4.73 -11.27 -7.20
C ARG A 38 -3.60 -10.28 -6.97
N GLU A 39 -3.57 -9.22 -7.77
CA GLU A 39 -2.53 -8.19 -7.63
C GLU A 39 -2.64 -7.47 -6.30
N LEU A 40 -3.86 -7.14 -5.90
CA LEU A 40 -4.04 -6.44 -4.63
C LEU A 40 -3.63 -7.33 -3.46
N GLU A 41 -4.06 -8.59 -3.51
CA GLU A 41 -3.70 -9.52 -2.45
C GLU A 41 -2.18 -9.71 -2.38
N LYS A 42 -1.54 -9.87 -3.53
CA LYS A 42 -0.09 -10.03 -3.58
C LYS A 42 0.62 -8.80 -3.05
N THR A 43 0.09 -7.62 -3.36
CA THR A 43 0.68 -6.37 -2.89
C THR A 43 0.55 -6.23 -1.38
N LEU A 44 -0.62 -6.56 -0.83
CA LEU A 44 -0.81 -6.52 0.63
C LEU A 44 0.14 -7.47 1.34
N ASN A 45 0.41 -8.61 0.74
CA ASN A 45 1.31 -9.61 1.33
C ASN A 45 2.78 -9.32 1.01
N VAL A 46 3.05 -8.34 0.18
CA VAL A 46 4.39 -8.01 -0.29
C VAL A 46 5.07 -9.28 -0.80
N GLY A 47 4.36 -9.98 -1.70
CA GLY A 47 4.81 -11.27 -2.20
C GLY A 47 5.92 -11.16 -3.22
N LEU A 48 6.43 -12.31 -3.63
CA LEU A 48 7.46 -12.36 -4.65
C LEU A 48 6.94 -11.74 -5.94
N GLY A 49 7.78 -10.95 -6.58
CA GLY A 49 7.44 -10.36 -7.86
C GLY A 49 6.48 -9.19 -7.79
N VAL A 50 6.17 -8.71 -6.59
CA VAL A 50 5.30 -7.54 -6.47
C VAL A 50 6.06 -6.31 -6.96
N ASP A 51 5.34 -5.44 -7.67
CA ASP A 51 5.92 -4.20 -8.18
C ASP A 51 6.08 -3.21 -7.01
N PRO A 52 7.31 -2.75 -6.74
CA PRO A 52 7.52 -1.79 -5.65
C PRO A 52 6.68 -0.53 -5.80
N THR A 53 6.48 -0.05 -7.02
CA THR A 53 5.66 1.13 -7.24
C THR A 53 4.23 0.87 -6.81
N THR A 54 3.71 -0.33 -7.06
CA THR A 54 2.36 -0.68 -6.65
C THR A 54 2.25 -0.72 -5.12
N VAL A 55 3.28 -1.22 -4.45
CA VAL A 55 3.29 -1.23 -2.98
C VAL A 55 3.21 0.20 -2.44
N TRP A 56 4.00 1.11 -3.00
CA TRP A 56 3.97 2.51 -2.58
C TRP A 56 2.64 3.18 -2.89
N ARG A 57 2.04 2.86 -4.04
CA ARG A 57 0.73 3.41 -4.39
C ARG A 57 -0.33 2.96 -3.39
N LEU A 58 -0.31 1.68 -3.03
CA LEU A 58 -1.26 1.15 -2.06
C LEU A 58 -1.06 1.80 -0.69
N ARG A 59 0.18 1.92 -0.27
CA ARG A 59 0.50 2.54 1.01
C ARG A 59 -0.03 3.97 1.06
N ASP A 60 0.28 4.75 0.03
CA ASP A 60 -0.14 6.16 0.00
C ASP A 60 -1.66 6.29 -0.10
N TYR A 61 -2.28 5.40 -0.88
CA TYR A 61 -3.73 5.40 -1.02
C TYR A 61 -4.40 5.19 0.33
N MET A 62 -3.96 4.17 1.07
CA MET A 62 -4.57 3.87 2.36
C MET A 62 -4.34 4.99 3.36
N GLU A 63 -3.15 5.56 3.37
CA GLU A 63 -2.85 6.67 4.26
C GLU A 63 -3.79 7.84 3.98
N ASP A 64 -3.94 8.19 2.71
CA ASP A 64 -4.80 9.31 2.34
C ASP A 64 -6.26 9.05 2.70
N LYS A 65 -6.75 7.84 2.43
CA LYS A 65 -8.15 7.50 2.71
C LYS A 65 -8.44 7.51 4.21
N ILE A 66 -7.50 7.01 5.00
CA ILE A 66 -7.67 7.00 6.44
C ILE A 66 -7.71 8.42 6.97
N LYS A 67 -6.84 9.29 6.47
CA LYS A 67 -6.81 10.68 6.89
C LYS A 67 -8.08 11.42 6.47
N GLU A 68 -8.61 11.11 5.28
CA GLU A 68 -9.87 11.69 4.84
C GLU A 68 -11.03 11.34 5.76
N GLN A 69 -10.94 10.19 6.40
CA GLN A 69 -11.98 9.75 7.34
C GLN A 69 -11.80 10.34 8.73
N GLY A 70 -10.76 11.15 8.92
CA GLY A 70 -10.47 11.73 10.22
C GLY A 70 -9.79 10.77 11.18
N LYS A 71 -9.24 9.67 10.65
CA LYS A 71 -8.55 8.67 11.46
C LYS A 71 -7.05 8.83 11.34
N THR A 72 -6.33 8.16 12.22
CA THR A 72 -4.87 8.15 12.19
C THR A 72 -4.37 6.85 11.59
N PRO A 73 -3.55 6.89 10.54
CA PRO A 73 -3.01 5.66 9.95
C PRO A 73 -2.07 4.95 10.92
N TYR A 74 -1.99 3.62 10.77
CA TYR A 74 -1.00 2.85 11.49
C TYR A 74 0.38 3.23 10.94
N PRO A 75 1.36 3.50 11.81
CA PRO A 75 2.67 4.01 11.34
C PRO A 75 3.43 2.95 10.54
N TYR A 76 4.07 3.41 9.48
CA TYR A 76 4.94 2.56 8.68
C TYR A 76 6.36 2.71 9.18
N SER A 77 7.02 1.58 9.41
CA SER A 77 8.40 1.60 9.89
C SER A 77 9.40 1.43 8.77
N ILE A 78 8.97 0.88 7.64
CA ILE A 78 9.85 0.62 6.51
C ILE A 78 9.49 1.49 5.32
N LEU A 79 8.20 1.60 5.00
CA LEU A 79 7.74 2.45 3.91
C LEU A 79 7.46 3.86 4.43
N ILE A 80 8.45 4.48 5.06
CA ILE A 80 8.26 5.81 5.62
C ILE A 80 8.36 6.87 4.53
N GLU A 81 9.36 6.73 3.68
CA GLU A 81 9.62 7.73 2.67
C GLU A 81 10.14 7.05 1.41
N ASN A 82 9.60 7.42 0.27
CA ASN A 82 9.99 6.81 -1.00
C ASN A 82 11.19 7.54 -1.57
N ILE A 83 12.39 7.02 -1.28
CA ILE A 83 13.61 7.57 -1.83
C ILE A 83 14.21 6.69 -2.93
N TYR A 84 13.62 5.52 -3.16
CA TYR A 84 14.17 4.55 -4.12
C TYR A 84 13.34 4.44 -5.39
N PHE A 85 12.05 4.70 -5.30
CA PHE A 85 11.14 4.58 -6.43
C PHE A 85 10.44 5.90 -6.62
N PRO A 86 11.13 6.87 -7.23
CA PRO A 86 10.62 8.23 -7.33
C PRO A 86 9.37 8.26 -8.21
N TYR A 87 8.28 8.62 -7.63
CA TYR A 87 7.07 8.93 -8.35
C TYR A 87 6.32 9.95 -7.51
N LYS A 88 5.46 10.69 -8.14
CA LYS A 88 4.67 11.64 -7.40
C LYS A 88 3.64 10.89 -6.58
N LYS A 89 3.32 11.43 -5.41
CA LYS A 89 2.33 10.82 -4.56
C LYS A 89 0.96 11.00 -5.21
N ASP A 90 0.67 10.15 -6.15
CA ASP A 90 -0.54 10.24 -6.95
C ASP A 90 -1.01 8.83 -7.27
N TRP A 91 -1.49 8.16 -6.23
CA TRP A 91 -1.90 6.77 -6.35
C TRP A 91 -3.06 6.60 -7.33
N ALA A 92 -3.81 7.64 -7.60
CA ALA A 92 -4.94 7.59 -8.52
C ALA A 92 -4.53 7.82 -9.97
N ASN A 93 -3.29 8.15 -10.22
CA ASN A 93 -2.81 8.40 -11.57
C ASN A 93 -2.63 7.08 -12.31
N LYS A 94 -3.37 6.91 -13.38
CA LYS A 94 -3.39 5.64 -14.10
C LYS A 94 -2.49 5.62 -15.32
N LYS A 95 -1.68 6.57 -15.48
CA LYS A 95 -0.83 6.60 -16.66
C LYS A 95 0.26 5.62 -16.63
#